data_644fbf5a88e4cf623982e8b91fe2ddfa
#
_entry.id   644fbf5a88e4cf623982e8b91fe2ddfa
#
_cell.length_a   1.000
_cell.length_b   1.000
_cell.length_c   1.000
_cell.angle_alpha   90.00
_cell.angle_beta   90.00
_cell.angle_gamma   90.00
#
_symmetry.space_group_name_H-M   'P 1'
#
loop_
_entity.id
_entity.type
_entity.pdbx_description
1 polymer ?
#
loop_
_entity_poly.entity_id
_entity_poly.type
_entity_poly.pdbx_seq_one_letter_code
_entity_poly.pdbx_strand_id
1 'polypeptide(L)' 'MEQETFNLSIRKFLKMVGVNSQREIEQAVQKSQARLEGTDAVPVKMTLEIPALGVKVPFDGEIRLK' A
#
# COMPACT_ATOMS: atom_id res chain seq x y z
N MET A 1 -19.57 20.22 5.39
CA MET A 1 -18.91 19.19 4.63
C MET A 1 -19.96 18.32 3.95
N GLU A 2 -19.78 18.07 2.68
CA GLU A 2 -20.72 17.23 1.95
C GLU A 2 -20.28 15.77 2.10
N GLN A 3 -21.12 14.96 2.73
CA GLN A 3 -20.75 13.60 3.14
C GLN A 3 -20.48 12.66 1.94
N GLU A 4 -21.29 12.76 0.91
CA GLU A 4 -21.14 11.92 -0.26
C GLU A 4 -19.84 12.20 -1.01
N THR A 5 -19.54 13.47 -1.22
CA THR A 5 -18.30 13.90 -1.87
C THR A 5 -17.10 13.45 -1.06
N PHE A 6 -17.19 13.58 0.25
CA PHE A 6 -16.12 13.16 1.15
C PHE A 6 -15.85 11.67 1.03
N ASN A 7 -16.89 10.85 1.11
CA ASN A 7 -16.73 9.40 1.00
C ASN A 7 -16.17 8.97 -0.36
N LEU A 8 -16.65 9.59 -1.42
CA LEU A 8 -16.16 9.28 -2.76
C LEU A 8 -14.70 9.64 -2.94
N SER A 9 -14.28 10.78 -2.38
CA SER A 9 -12.88 11.19 -2.51
C SER A 9 -11.95 10.25 -1.76
N ILE A 10 -12.38 9.73 -0.60
CA ILE A 10 -11.60 8.73 0.13
C ILE A 10 -11.43 7.46 -0.71
N ARG A 11 -12.52 6.95 -1.26
CA ARG A 11 -12.48 5.73 -2.07
C ARG A 11 -11.61 5.89 -3.31
N LYS A 12 -11.73 7.04 -3.95
CA LYS A 12 -10.95 7.34 -5.15
C LYS A 12 -9.46 7.36 -4.84
N PHE A 13 -9.10 8.02 -3.74
CA PHE A 13 -7.72 8.07 -3.31
C PHE A 13 -7.18 6.67 -3.00
N LEU A 14 -7.93 5.89 -2.20
CA LEU A 14 -7.49 4.56 -1.79
C LEU A 14 -7.39 3.60 -2.98
N LYS A 15 -8.29 3.74 -3.95
CA LYS A 15 -8.21 2.92 -5.16
C LYS A 15 -6.93 3.23 -5.94
N MET A 16 -6.61 4.50 -6.07
CA MET A 16 -5.39 4.93 -6.75
C MET A 16 -4.15 4.39 -6.04
N VAL A 17 -4.12 4.52 -4.70
CA VAL A 17 -3.01 4.02 -3.90
C VAL A 17 -2.89 2.49 -4.03
N GLY A 18 -4.02 1.79 -3.95
CA GLY A 18 -4.02 0.33 -4.06
C GLY A 18 -3.53 -0.17 -5.40
N VAL A 19 -4.04 0.41 -6.48
CA VAL A 19 -3.64 0.00 -7.83
C VAL A 19 -2.16 0.26 -8.07
N ASN A 20 -1.70 1.46 -7.72
CA ASN A 20 -0.30 1.82 -7.94
C ASN A 20 0.64 1.05 -7.03
N SER A 21 0.24 0.84 -5.77
CA SER A 21 1.05 0.07 -4.83
C SER A 21 1.18 -1.38 -5.27
N GLN A 22 0.11 -1.98 -5.77
CA GLN A 22 0.17 -3.35 -6.26
C GLN A 22 1.19 -3.49 -7.37
N ARG A 23 1.19 -2.54 -8.30
CA ARG A 23 2.16 -2.55 -9.41
C ARG A 23 3.58 -2.45 -8.90
N GLU A 24 3.82 -1.56 -7.92
CA GLU A 24 5.15 -1.40 -7.34
C GLU A 24 5.62 -2.68 -6.65
N ILE A 25 4.71 -3.34 -5.93
CA ILE A 25 5.04 -4.60 -5.26
C ILE A 25 5.38 -5.67 -6.29
N GLU A 26 4.55 -5.80 -7.32
CA GLU A 26 4.78 -6.81 -8.37
C GLU A 26 6.12 -6.62 -9.05
N GLN A 27 6.44 -5.37 -9.39
CA GLN A 27 7.71 -5.07 -10.05
C GLN A 27 8.90 -5.35 -9.13
N ALA A 28 8.79 -4.99 -7.85
CA ALA A 28 9.85 -5.20 -6.89
C ALA A 28 10.12 -6.70 -6.69
N VAL A 29 9.06 -7.50 -6.60
CA VAL A 29 9.19 -8.94 -6.44
C VAL A 29 9.84 -9.56 -7.68
N GLN A 30 9.40 -9.15 -8.87
CA GLN A 30 9.96 -9.68 -10.11
C GLN A 30 11.45 -9.37 -10.24
N LYS A 31 11.86 -8.18 -9.87
CA LYS A 31 13.27 -7.77 -9.95
C LYS A 31 14.13 -8.45 -8.89
N SER A 32 13.54 -9.00 -7.85
CA SER A 32 14.25 -9.56 -6.72
C SER A 32 14.10 -11.08 -6.61
N GLN A 33 13.71 -11.74 -7.68
CA GLN A 33 13.42 -13.18 -7.67
C GLN A 33 14.55 -14.02 -7.06
N ALA A 34 15.78 -13.78 -7.48
CA ALA A 34 16.92 -14.54 -6.98
C ALA A 34 17.12 -14.34 -5.48
N ARG A 35 16.94 -13.09 -5.01
CA ARG A 35 17.08 -12.75 -3.59
C ARG A 35 15.98 -13.40 -2.75
N LEU A 36 14.81 -13.59 -3.34
CA LEU A 36 13.64 -14.10 -2.65
C LEU A 36 13.51 -15.63 -2.68
N GLU A 37 14.44 -16.30 -3.32
CA GLU A 37 14.41 -17.75 -3.40
C GLU A 37 14.44 -18.36 -1.99
N GLY A 38 13.50 -19.25 -1.72
CA GLY A 38 13.38 -19.85 -0.40
C GLY A 38 12.61 -19.00 0.60
N THR A 39 12.17 -17.81 0.21
CA THR A 39 11.41 -16.92 1.07
C THR A 39 9.92 -17.14 0.86
N ASP A 40 9.18 -17.34 1.95
CA ASP A 40 7.73 -17.58 1.87
C ASP A 40 6.92 -16.30 1.90
N ALA A 41 7.42 -15.27 2.57
CA ALA A 41 6.71 -14.01 2.72
C ALA A 41 7.69 -12.88 3.03
N VAL A 42 7.28 -11.66 2.70
CA VAL A 42 8.08 -10.46 3.02
C VAL A 42 7.21 -9.45 3.75
N PRO A 43 7.77 -8.73 4.72
CA PRO A 43 7.00 -7.69 5.39
C PRO A 43 6.81 -6.50 4.48
N VAL A 44 5.67 -5.82 4.65
CA VAL A 44 5.37 -4.60 3.91
C VAL A 44 4.86 -3.57 4.89
N LYS A 45 5.18 -2.31 4.62
CA LYS A 45 4.73 -1.21 5.47
C LYS A 45 4.31 -0.05 4.60
N MET A 46 3.18 0.58 4.98
CA MET A 46 2.70 1.77 4.32
C MET A 46 2.32 2.79 5.38
N THR A 47 2.64 4.05 5.16
CA THR A 47 2.33 5.09 6.13
C THR A 47 1.37 6.10 5.51
N LEU A 48 0.25 6.34 6.21
CA LEU A 48 -0.71 7.37 5.83
C LEU A 48 -0.34 8.66 6.53
N GLU A 49 -0.11 9.72 5.77
CA GLU A 49 0.19 11.03 6.34
C GLU A 49 -0.80 12.06 5.83
N ILE A 50 -1.40 12.78 6.76
CA ILE A 50 -2.24 13.94 6.43
C ILE A 50 -1.72 15.09 7.29
N PRO A 51 -0.71 15.83 6.80
CA PRO A 51 -0.06 16.86 7.62
C PRO A 51 -1.02 17.91 8.17
N ALA A 52 -2.01 18.30 7.37
CA ALA A 52 -2.98 19.31 7.79
C ALA A 52 -3.80 18.87 8.99
N LEU A 53 -3.90 17.56 9.23
CA LEU A 53 -4.69 17.00 10.32
C LEU A 53 -3.84 16.35 11.40
N GLY A 54 -2.52 16.43 11.27
CA GLY A 54 -1.63 15.83 12.25
C GLY A 54 -1.69 14.31 12.25
N VAL A 55 -2.08 13.70 11.14
CA VAL A 55 -2.21 12.25 11.04
C VAL A 55 -0.95 11.65 10.46
N LYS A 56 -0.43 10.62 11.15
CA LYS A 56 0.69 9.82 10.64
C LYS A 56 0.52 8.42 11.22
N VAL A 57 0.03 7.50 10.39
CA VAL A 57 -0.32 6.14 10.84
C VAL A 57 0.36 5.11 9.96
N PRO A 58 1.18 4.22 10.54
CA PRO A 58 1.78 3.12 9.79
C PRO A 58 0.80 1.96 9.70
N PHE A 59 0.82 1.29 8.56
CA PHE A 59 0.08 0.06 8.34
C PHE A 59 1.08 -1.02 7.98
N ASP A 60 1.13 -2.06 8.80
CA ASP A 60 2.06 -3.18 8.60
C ASP A 60 1.31 -4.39 8.10
N GLY A 61 1.92 -5.10 7.18
CA GLY A 61 1.33 -6.29 6.63
C GLY A 61 2.39 -7.24 6.11
N GLU A 62 1.94 -8.23 5.38
CA GLU A 62 2.81 -9.26 4.87
C GLU A 62 2.37 -9.64 3.46
N ILE A 63 3.33 -9.73 2.55
CA ILE A 63 3.10 -10.19 1.18
C ILE A 63 3.54 -11.64 1.11
N ARG A 64 2.60 -12.55 0.84
CA ARG A 64 2.89 -13.97 0.73
C ARG A 64 3.40 -14.29 -0.67
N LEU A 65 4.49 -15.04 -0.75
CA LEU A 65 5.08 -15.46 -2.02
C LEU A 65 4.76 -16.92 -2.34
N LYS A 66 4.28 -17.63 -1.32
CA LYS A 66 3.88 -19.03 -1.46
C LYS A 66 2.60 -19.31 -0.70
#